data_9206cf1d682a2fae89d3ca33bc93bdf5
#
_entry.id   9206cf1d682a2fae89d3ca33bc93bdf5
#
_cell.length_a   1.000
_cell.length_b   1.000
_cell.length_c   1.000
_cell.angle_alpha   90.00
_cell.angle_beta   90.00
_cell.angle_gamma   90.00
#
_symmetry.space_group_name_H-M   'P 1'
#
loop_
_entity.id
_entity.type
_entity.pdbx_description
1 polymer ?
#
loop_
_entity_poly.entity_id
_entity_poly.type
_entity_poly.pdbx_seq_one_letter_code
_entity_poly.pdbx_strand_id
1 'polypeptide(L)'
;MRKLLLWLAMVIAMVALILGGTAAFLYSRTGEKDLPQEAVTFGDTALTPNGWDWTIPVLGDKVSKHYQSPTNLTVQKLGTFTDTAPQLVLPDWVTRAEVTITAPDGTAWTGDASTCNTYTYAANGDYQIIVKAYHQENEPPADAQGWYAYRAGYTMSMAPTVALSSDRAAQGSVVALYLTGILDGEPSLETDLGTVWFRRTAGGYMGYIPITYNAEGGDHTLQLTCGSLTRDLTLTVTNTQHKTVELPAEEDVGGAEEYRNAIWP
;
A
#
# COMPACT_ATOMS: atom_id res chain seq x y z
N MET A 1 18.38 -57.10 50.23
CA MET A 1 17.96 -56.76 48.88
C MET A 1 16.49 -56.23 48.83
N ARG A 2 15.48 -56.97 49.36
CA ARG A 2 14.05 -56.56 49.28
C ARG A 2 13.72 -55.19 49.87
N LYS A 3 14.34 -54.81 51.03
CA LYS A 3 14.16 -53.53 51.66
C LYS A 3 14.80 -52.37 50.85
N LEU A 4 15.91 -52.58 50.19
CA LEU A 4 16.57 -51.62 49.32
C LEU A 4 15.72 -51.32 48.04
N LEU A 5 15.14 -52.36 47.44
CA LEU A 5 14.23 -52.23 46.30
C LEU A 5 12.96 -51.49 46.67
N LEU A 6 12.41 -51.70 47.84
CA LEU A 6 11.22 -50.94 48.31
C LEU A 6 11.55 -49.50 48.57
N TRP A 7 12.73 -49.20 49.13
CA TRP A 7 13.20 -47.79 49.32
C TRP A 7 13.43 -47.09 47.97
N LEU A 8 14.07 -47.77 47.01
CA LEU A 8 14.28 -47.24 45.66
C LEU A 8 12.94 -46.97 44.94
N ALA A 9 12.00 -47.89 45.04
CA ALA A 9 10.64 -47.72 44.48
C ALA A 9 9.90 -46.54 45.09
N MET A 10 10.04 -46.33 46.43
CA MET A 10 9.42 -45.21 47.13
C MET A 10 10.04 -43.88 46.69
N VAL A 11 11.37 -43.81 46.50
CA VAL A 11 12.07 -42.60 46.04
C VAL A 11 11.63 -42.28 44.60
N ILE A 12 11.57 -43.26 43.72
CA ILE A 12 11.10 -43.10 42.35
C ILE A 12 9.65 -42.60 42.29
N ALA A 13 8.77 -43.20 43.14
CA ALA A 13 7.38 -42.75 43.24
C ALA A 13 7.26 -41.30 43.75
N MET A 14 8.08 -40.93 44.74
CA MET A 14 8.11 -39.55 45.25
C MET A 14 8.60 -38.55 44.19
N VAL A 15 9.66 -38.87 43.44
CA VAL A 15 10.18 -38.05 42.35
C VAL A 15 9.14 -37.91 41.22
N ALA A 16 8.47 -39.00 40.88
CA ALA A 16 7.39 -38.97 39.86
C ALA A 16 6.21 -38.10 40.29
N LEU A 17 5.83 -38.14 41.59
CA LEU A 17 4.78 -37.29 42.15
C LEU A 17 5.18 -35.81 42.16
N ILE A 18 6.42 -35.48 42.50
CA ILE A 18 6.93 -34.12 42.47
C ILE A 18 6.95 -33.59 41.03
N LEU A 19 7.51 -34.34 40.10
CA LEU A 19 7.57 -33.95 38.69
C LEU A 19 6.18 -33.81 38.06
N GLY A 20 5.29 -34.77 38.31
CA GLY A 20 3.89 -34.73 37.85
C GLY A 20 3.11 -33.57 38.43
N GLY A 21 3.28 -33.35 39.74
CA GLY A 21 2.63 -32.23 40.44
C GLY A 21 3.13 -30.87 39.94
N THR A 22 4.43 -30.74 39.69
CA THR A 22 5.03 -29.52 39.13
C THR A 22 4.54 -29.26 37.69
N ALA A 23 4.52 -30.29 36.84
CA ALA A 23 4.01 -30.19 35.47
C ALA A 23 2.54 -29.81 35.45
N ALA A 24 1.69 -30.44 36.29
CA ALA A 24 0.27 -30.09 36.43
C ALA A 24 0.06 -28.66 36.93
N PHE A 25 0.86 -28.20 37.86
CA PHE A 25 0.82 -26.84 38.37
C PHE A 25 1.21 -25.81 37.31
N LEU A 26 2.31 -26.03 36.59
CA LEU A 26 2.74 -25.17 35.50
C LEU A 26 1.68 -25.16 34.37
N TYR A 27 1.18 -26.34 34.00
CA TYR A 27 0.12 -26.45 32.98
C TYR A 27 -1.14 -25.67 33.37
N SER A 28 -1.53 -25.70 34.63
CA SER A 28 -2.70 -24.95 35.11
C SER A 28 -2.49 -23.43 35.12
N ARG A 29 -1.23 -22.97 35.27
CA ARG A 29 -0.88 -21.54 35.28
C ARG A 29 -0.66 -20.95 33.90
N THR A 30 -0.26 -21.77 32.93
CA THR A 30 -0.10 -21.35 31.56
C THR A 30 -1.46 -21.04 30.93
N GLY A 31 -1.62 -19.86 30.32
CA GLY A 31 -2.90 -19.41 29.81
C GLY A 31 -2.74 -18.36 28.69
N GLU A 32 -3.85 -17.77 28.28
CA GLU A 32 -3.92 -16.76 27.22
C GLU A 32 -3.06 -15.51 27.52
N LYS A 33 -2.77 -15.23 28.79
CA LYS A 33 -1.86 -14.15 29.21
C LYS A 33 -0.41 -14.34 28.76
N ASP A 34 -0.02 -15.58 28.44
CA ASP A 34 1.31 -15.94 27.99
C ASP A 34 1.44 -15.88 26.45
N LEU A 35 0.35 -15.52 25.75
CA LEU A 35 0.34 -15.22 24.31
C LEU A 35 0.76 -13.76 24.07
N PRO A 36 1.29 -13.44 22.89
CA PRO A 36 1.62 -12.06 22.51
C PRO A 36 0.40 -11.14 22.63
N GLN A 37 0.57 -10.01 23.34
CA GLN A 37 -0.51 -9.05 23.63
C GLN A 37 -0.43 -7.79 22.76
N GLU A 38 0.72 -7.52 22.15
CA GLU A 38 0.89 -6.36 21.29
C GLU A 38 0.09 -6.52 19.99
N ALA A 39 -0.68 -5.50 19.68
CA ALA A 39 -1.60 -5.54 18.55
C ALA A 39 -0.91 -5.26 17.22
N VAL A 40 -1.31 -5.99 16.18
CA VAL A 40 -1.09 -5.59 14.79
C VAL A 40 -1.97 -4.39 14.49
N THR A 41 -1.44 -3.34 13.85
CA THR A 41 -2.22 -2.16 13.48
C THR A 41 -2.28 -1.98 11.97
N PHE A 42 -3.41 -1.42 11.50
CA PHE A 42 -3.58 -1.03 10.11
C PHE A 42 -4.12 0.41 10.06
N GLY A 43 -3.34 1.32 9.48
CA GLY A 43 -3.49 2.74 9.75
C GLY A 43 -3.30 3.00 11.26
N ASP A 44 -4.17 3.82 11.85
CA ASP A 44 -4.13 4.14 13.29
C ASP A 44 -4.98 3.18 14.15
N THR A 45 -5.47 2.08 13.58
CA THR A 45 -6.41 1.19 14.25
C THR A 45 -5.78 -0.16 14.56
N ALA A 46 -5.86 -0.58 15.83
CA ALA A 46 -5.48 -1.92 16.24
C ALA A 46 -6.44 -2.97 15.66
N LEU A 47 -5.90 -4.00 15.04
CA LEU A 47 -6.66 -5.11 14.53
C LEU A 47 -7.00 -6.08 15.68
N THR A 48 -8.25 -6.56 15.68
CA THR A 48 -8.71 -7.57 16.64
C THR A 48 -8.52 -8.96 16.02
N PRO A 49 -7.78 -9.87 16.66
CA PRO A 49 -7.67 -11.25 16.19
C PRO A 49 -9.04 -11.91 16.11
N ASN A 50 -9.32 -12.57 15.01
CA ASN A 50 -10.55 -13.31 14.79
C ASN A 50 -10.32 -14.79 14.47
N GLY A 51 -9.07 -15.21 14.52
CA GLY A 51 -8.63 -16.60 14.44
C GLY A 51 -7.22 -16.73 15.02
N TRP A 52 -6.95 -17.83 15.68
CA TRP A 52 -5.62 -18.12 16.23
C TRP A 52 -5.39 -19.62 16.43
N ASP A 53 -4.12 -19.96 16.40
CA ASP A 53 -3.62 -21.29 16.71
C ASP A 53 -2.24 -21.11 17.35
N TRP A 54 -2.14 -21.45 18.65
CA TRP A 54 -0.95 -21.23 19.45
C TRP A 54 -0.58 -22.46 20.24
N THR A 55 0.70 -22.75 20.32
CA THR A 55 1.27 -23.79 21.18
C THR A 55 2.23 -23.12 22.17
N ILE A 56 1.94 -23.24 23.46
CA ILE A 56 2.74 -22.66 24.54
C ILE A 56 3.52 -23.79 25.20
N PRO A 57 4.87 -23.77 25.22
CA PRO A 57 5.67 -24.71 25.96
C PRO A 57 5.45 -24.52 27.47
N VAL A 58 5.16 -25.64 28.17
CA VAL A 58 4.95 -25.65 29.63
C VAL A 58 6.15 -26.25 30.35
N LEU A 59 6.73 -27.29 29.78
CA LEU A 59 7.91 -27.98 30.33
C LEU A 59 8.88 -28.30 29.18
N GLY A 60 9.54 -27.26 28.68
CA GLY A 60 10.36 -27.36 27.48
C GLY A 60 9.57 -27.89 26.29
N ASP A 61 10.19 -28.75 25.48
CA ASP A 61 9.57 -29.41 24.32
C ASP A 61 8.68 -30.64 24.70
N LYS A 62 8.67 -31.05 25.95
CA LYS A 62 8.01 -32.28 26.42
C LYS A 62 6.54 -32.12 26.71
N VAL A 63 6.13 -30.96 27.19
CA VAL A 63 4.74 -30.67 27.55
C VAL A 63 4.38 -29.30 27.03
N SER A 64 3.38 -29.21 26.17
CA SER A 64 2.87 -27.96 25.64
C SER A 64 1.37 -27.85 25.85
N LYS A 65 0.85 -26.64 25.81
CA LYS A 65 -0.56 -26.31 25.87
C LYS A 65 -0.98 -25.67 24.56
N HIS A 66 -2.04 -26.21 23.96
CA HIS A 66 -2.54 -25.77 22.68
C HIS A 66 -3.79 -24.90 22.86
N TYR A 67 -3.83 -23.76 22.14
CA TYR A 67 -4.93 -22.83 22.10
C TYR A 67 -5.34 -22.59 20.65
N GLN A 68 -6.58 -22.89 20.33
CA GLN A 68 -7.12 -22.70 18.99
C GLN A 68 -8.47 -22.00 19.06
N SER A 69 -8.72 -21.05 18.19
CA SER A 69 -10.04 -20.49 18.01
C SER A 69 -10.79 -21.19 16.89
N PRO A 70 -12.14 -21.30 16.98
CA PRO A 70 -12.94 -21.68 15.84
C PRO A 70 -12.80 -20.63 14.73
N THR A 71 -12.76 -21.08 13.48
CA THR A 71 -12.54 -20.28 12.27
C THR A 71 -13.77 -19.40 11.90
N ASN A 72 -14.35 -18.70 12.83
CA ASN A 72 -15.46 -17.79 12.53
C ASN A 72 -14.94 -16.38 12.37
N LEU A 73 -14.73 -15.96 11.12
CA LEU A 73 -14.06 -14.73 10.77
C LEU A 73 -15.06 -13.56 10.71
N THR A 74 -15.30 -12.91 11.82
CA THR A 74 -15.99 -11.63 11.84
C THR A 74 -15.10 -10.55 11.19
N VAL A 75 -15.65 -9.74 10.30
CA VAL A 75 -14.93 -8.63 9.65
C VAL A 75 -14.97 -7.40 10.55
N GLN A 76 -13.81 -6.93 11.01
CA GLN A 76 -13.68 -5.68 11.72
C GLN A 76 -13.84 -4.52 10.72
N LYS A 77 -14.63 -3.48 11.07
CA LYS A 77 -14.77 -2.28 10.25
C LYS A 77 -13.79 -1.21 10.71
N LEU A 78 -12.94 -0.73 9.80
CA LEU A 78 -11.91 0.28 10.09
C LEU A 78 -12.31 1.70 9.66
N GLY A 79 -13.45 1.88 8.97
CA GLY A 79 -13.89 3.18 8.47
C GLY A 79 -13.33 3.54 7.10
N THR A 80 -13.17 4.85 6.85
CA THR A 80 -12.79 5.39 5.54
C THR A 80 -11.43 6.10 5.64
N PHE A 81 -10.55 5.82 4.68
CA PHE A 81 -9.26 6.50 4.51
C PHE A 81 -9.37 7.50 3.36
N THR A 82 -9.08 8.79 3.62
CA THR A 82 -9.29 9.90 2.69
C THR A 82 -7.98 10.57 2.23
N ASP A 83 -6.95 10.59 3.07
CA ASP A 83 -5.77 11.40 2.85
C ASP A 83 -4.52 10.58 2.52
N THR A 84 -4.34 9.46 3.22
CA THR A 84 -3.18 8.58 3.07
C THR A 84 -3.59 7.12 3.02
N ALA A 85 -2.86 6.32 2.25
CA ALA A 85 -3.00 4.88 2.27
C ALA A 85 -2.64 4.31 3.65
N PRO A 86 -3.48 3.44 4.23
CA PRO A 86 -3.20 2.85 5.53
C PRO A 86 -1.95 1.96 5.47
N GLN A 87 -1.14 2.03 6.53
CA GLN A 87 0.08 1.24 6.67
C GLN A 87 -0.16 0.10 7.64
N LEU A 88 0.36 -1.08 7.33
CA LEU A 88 0.39 -2.24 8.21
C LEU A 88 1.64 -2.15 9.10
N VAL A 89 1.43 -2.09 10.42
CA VAL A 89 2.52 -2.12 11.40
C VAL A 89 2.42 -3.40 12.21
N LEU A 90 3.51 -4.15 12.21
CA LEU A 90 3.65 -5.41 12.91
C LEU A 90 4.44 -5.19 14.20
N PRO A 91 4.02 -5.76 15.33
CA PRO A 91 4.80 -5.78 16.57
C PRO A 91 6.00 -6.74 16.47
N ASP A 92 6.96 -6.59 17.38
CA ASP A 92 8.25 -7.31 17.36
C ASP A 92 8.11 -8.84 17.47
N TRP A 93 7.00 -9.33 18.05
CA TRP A 93 6.77 -10.77 18.13
C TRP A 93 6.47 -11.42 16.77
N VAL A 94 6.11 -10.65 15.74
CA VAL A 94 5.78 -11.21 14.42
C VAL A 94 7.06 -11.50 13.64
N THR A 95 7.34 -12.78 13.42
CA THR A 95 8.48 -13.22 12.62
C THR A 95 8.19 -13.28 11.12
N ARG A 96 6.91 -13.50 10.76
CA ARG A 96 6.42 -13.56 9.36
C ARG A 96 4.96 -13.14 9.30
N ALA A 97 4.59 -12.45 8.25
CA ALA A 97 3.19 -12.16 7.96
C ALA A 97 2.82 -12.47 6.51
N GLU A 98 1.62 -13.00 6.32
CA GLU A 98 0.98 -13.15 5.02
C GLU A 98 -0.20 -12.17 4.96
N VAL A 99 -0.26 -11.39 3.89
CA VAL A 99 -1.28 -10.36 3.73
C VAL A 99 -2.02 -10.58 2.42
N THR A 100 -3.34 -10.52 2.48
CA THR A 100 -4.19 -10.51 1.28
C THR A 100 -5.06 -9.27 1.30
N ILE A 101 -5.03 -8.48 0.23
CA ILE A 101 -5.93 -7.35 0.02
C ILE A 101 -6.88 -7.70 -1.11
N THR A 102 -8.18 -7.56 -0.88
CA THR A 102 -9.22 -7.73 -1.90
C THR A 102 -9.76 -6.36 -2.26
N ALA A 103 -9.64 -5.99 -3.53
CA ALA A 103 -10.12 -4.73 -4.08
C ALA A 103 -11.65 -4.72 -4.32
N PRO A 104 -12.27 -3.55 -4.58
CA PRO A 104 -13.71 -3.43 -4.82
C PRO A 104 -14.22 -4.25 -6.01
N ASP A 105 -13.38 -4.50 -7.01
CA ASP A 105 -13.69 -5.34 -8.18
C ASP A 105 -13.56 -6.85 -7.91
N GLY A 106 -13.18 -7.24 -6.68
CA GLY A 106 -12.95 -8.61 -6.28
C GLY A 106 -11.54 -9.13 -6.58
N THR A 107 -10.67 -8.34 -7.21
CA THR A 107 -9.28 -8.72 -7.44
C THR A 107 -8.54 -8.85 -6.11
N ALA A 108 -7.85 -9.98 -5.93
CA ALA A 108 -7.06 -10.24 -4.72
C ALA A 108 -5.56 -10.09 -5.02
N TRP A 109 -4.89 -9.33 -4.17
CA TRP A 109 -3.44 -9.24 -4.09
C TRP A 109 -2.95 -9.99 -2.85
N THR A 110 -1.81 -10.67 -2.94
CA THR A 110 -1.18 -11.36 -1.80
C THR A 110 0.31 -11.03 -1.74
N GLY A 111 0.81 -10.79 -0.53
CA GLY A 111 2.21 -10.46 -0.27
C GLY A 111 2.55 -10.54 1.21
N ASP A 112 3.68 -9.97 1.58
CA ASP A 112 4.11 -9.78 2.96
C ASP A 112 3.79 -8.35 3.48
N ALA A 113 4.15 -8.06 4.73
CA ALA A 113 3.88 -6.75 5.33
C ALA A 113 4.63 -5.60 4.62
N SER A 114 5.85 -5.84 4.15
CA SER A 114 6.66 -4.82 3.49
C SER A 114 6.08 -4.44 2.14
N THR A 115 5.66 -5.43 1.36
CA THR A 115 5.00 -5.24 0.07
C THR A 115 3.56 -4.73 0.21
N CYS A 116 2.87 -5.05 1.32
CA CYS A 116 1.57 -4.47 1.67
C CYS A 116 1.64 -2.94 1.77
N ASN A 117 2.68 -2.41 2.42
CA ASN A 117 2.86 -0.97 2.62
C ASN A 117 3.23 -0.21 1.34
N THR A 118 3.58 -0.93 0.28
CA THR A 118 3.81 -0.37 -1.07
C THR A 118 2.66 -0.69 -2.04
N TYR A 119 1.57 -1.29 -1.55
CA TYR A 119 0.42 -1.62 -2.39
C TYR A 119 -0.20 -0.36 -2.99
N THR A 120 -0.42 -0.38 -4.31
CA THR A 120 -1.02 0.74 -5.04
C THR A 120 -2.51 0.50 -5.20
N TYR A 121 -3.31 1.37 -4.59
CA TYR A 121 -4.76 1.35 -4.71
C TYR A 121 -5.17 1.87 -6.09
N ALA A 122 -5.85 1.02 -6.87
CA ALA A 122 -6.24 1.34 -8.24
C ALA A 122 -7.59 2.07 -8.34
N ALA A 123 -8.45 1.94 -7.32
CA ALA A 123 -9.79 2.52 -7.30
C ALA A 123 -10.20 2.94 -5.89
N ASN A 124 -11.11 3.89 -5.79
CA ASN A 124 -11.87 4.14 -4.57
C ASN A 124 -12.93 3.06 -4.38
N GLY A 125 -13.32 2.80 -3.14
CA GLY A 125 -14.36 1.81 -2.80
C GLY A 125 -13.98 0.94 -1.61
N ASP A 126 -14.72 -0.14 -1.43
CA ASP A 126 -14.59 -1.02 -0.28
C ASP A 126 -13.54 -2.11 -0.52
N TYR A 127 -12.60 -2.16 0.38
CA TYR A 127 -11.51 -3.13 0.42
C TYR A 127 -11.65 -4.07 1.62
N GLN A 128 -11.08 -5.26 1.49
CA GLN A 128 -10.86 -6.16 2.61
C GLN A 128 -9.38 -6.46 2.74
N ILE A 129 -8.90 -6.53 3.99
CA ILE A 129 -7.56 -7.02 4.30
C ILE A 129 -7.67 -8.25 5.21
N ILE A 130 -6.87 -9.26 4.90
CA ILE A 130 -6.65 -10.44 5.74
C ILE A 130 -5.15 -10.45 6.06
N VAL A 131 -4.81 -10.47 7.34
CA VAL A 131 -3.44 -10.59 7.81
C VAL A 131 -3.33 -11.88 8.61
N LYS A 132 -2.35 -12.70 8.31
CA LYS A 132 -1.97 -13.85 9.14
C LYS A 132 -0.55 -13.63 9.64
N ALA A 133 -0.43 -13.29 10.92
CA ALA A 133 0.81 -12.96 11.60
C ALA A 133 1.29 -14.19 12.38
N TYR A 134 2.52 -14.60 12.13
CA TYR A 134 3.14 -15.78 12.71
C TYR A 134 4.24 -15.39 13.67
N HIS A 135 4.33 -16.13 14.76
CA HIS A 135 5.51 -16.19 15.61
C HIS A 135 6.07 -17.59 15.57
N GLN A 136 7.30 -17.70 15.12
CA GLN A 136 8.00 -18.99 15.01
C GLN A 136 9.46 -18.79 15.37
N GLU A 137 9.92 -19.44 16.43
CA GLU A 137 11.32 -19.48 16.82
C GLU A 137 12.00 -20.76 16.31
N ASN A 138 13.32 -20.75 16.37
CA ASN A 138 14.13 -21.96 16.12
C ASN A 138 13.91 -22.98 17.24
N GLU A 139 13.98 -24.26 16.90
CA GLU A 139 13.83 -25.36 17.87
C GLU A 139 15.02 -25.50 18.83
N PRO A 140 14.77 -25.79 20.13
CA PRO A 140 13.50 -25.91 20.78
C PRO A 140 12.90 -24.55 21.13
N PRO A 141 11.56 -24.35 20.99
CA PRO A 141 10.94 -23.09 21.30
C PRO A 141 11.00 -22.76 22.78
N ALA A 142 11.49 -21.56 23.12
CA ALA A 142 11.47 -21.04 24.48
C ALA A 142 10.11 -20.41 24.82
N ASP A 143 9.45 -19.83 23.80
CA ASP A 143 8.22 -19.06 23.94
C ASP A 143 7.04 -19.69 23.16
N ALA A 144 5.88 -19.06 23.27
CA ALA A 144 4.69 -19.48 22.54
C ALA A 144 4.89 -19.36 21.02
N GLN A 145 4.54 -20.40 20.29
CA GLN A 145 4.58 -20.41 18.82
C GLN A 145 3.20 -20.54 18.24
N GLY A 146 2.96 -19.88 17.11
CA GLY A 146 1.66 -19.95 16.47
C GLY A 146 1.37 -18.76 15.55
N TRP A 147 0.11 -18.45 15.42
CA TRP A 147 -0.35 -17.36 14.57
C TRP A 147 -1.65 -16.74 15.06
N TYR A 148 -1.82 -15.47 14.72
CA TYR A 148 -3.09 -14.77 14.73
C TYR A 148 -3.54 -14.47 13.30
N ALA A 149 -4.84 -14.60 13.05
CA ALA A 149 -5.47 -14.10 11.83
C ALA A 149 -6.35 -12.90 12.15
N TYR A 150 -6.32 -11.92 11.26
CA TYR A 150 -7.10 -10.68 11.34
C TYR A 150 -7.85 -10.52 10.01
N ARG A 151 -9.09 -10.06 10.09
CA ARG A 151 -9.87 -9.72 8.90
C ARG A 151 -10.58 -8.40 9.11
N ALA A 152 -10.29 -7.43 8.25
CA ALA A 152 -10.87 -6.11 8.34
C ALA A 152 -11.38 -5.62 6.99
N GLY A 153 -12.44 -4.82 7.04
CA GLY A 153 -12.98 -4.09 5.89
C GLY A 153 -12.81 -2.59 6.09
N TYR A 154 -12.48 -1.88 5.02
CA TYR A 154 -12.28 -0.45 5.00
C TYR A 154 -12.66 0.14 3.66
N THR A 155 -12.95 1.44 3.63
CA THR A 155 -13.26 2.17 2.40
C THR A 155 -12.11 3.11 2.06
N MET A 156 -11.64 3.07 0.81
CA MET A 156 -10.75 4.08 0.25
C MET A 156 -11.59 5.15 -0.43
N SER A 157 -11.36 6.43 -0.09
CA SER A 157 -12.05 7.58 -0.67
C SER A 157 -11.06 8.74 -0.84
N MET A 158 -9.99 8.49 -1.59
CA MET A 158 -8.93 9.47 -1.83
C MET A 158 -9.31 10.41 -2.97
N ALA A 159 -9.27 11.71 -2.69
CA ALA A 159 -9.48 12.71 -3.72
C ALA A 159 -8.25 12.80 -4.64
N PRO A 160 -8.44 12.84 -5.97
CA PRO A 160 -7.34 13.06 -6.89
C PRO A 160 -6.76 14.48 -6.73
N THR A 161 -5.43 14.57 -6.84
CA THR A 161 -4.71 15.84 -6.80
C THR A 161 -4.39 16.29 -8.21
N VAL A 162 -4.69 17.55 -8.50
CA VAL A 162 -4.41 18.22 -9.78
C VAL A 162 -3.48 19.39 -9.52
N ALA A 163 -2.35 19.46 -10.24
CA ALA A 163 -1.38 20.54 -10.13
C ALA A 163 -0.82 20.93 -11.49
N LEU A 164 -0.72 22.26 -11.72
CA LEU A 164 0.06 22.83 -12.83
C LEU A 164 1.51 23.04 -12.37
N SER A 165 2.48 22.87 -13.27
CA SER A 165 3.88 23.22 -12.99
C SER A 165 4.07 24.72 -12.77
N SER A 166 3.18 25.54 -13.33
CA SER A 166 3.07 26.97 -13.12
C SER A 166 1.67 27.44 -13.45
N ASP A 167 1.15 28.41 -12.71
CA ASP A 167 -0.09 29.12 -13.01
C ASP A 167 0.09 30.26 -14.02
N ARG A 168 1.35 30.53 -14.45
CA ARG A 168 1.71 31.53 -15.43
C ARG A 168 2.69 30.96 -16.45
N ALA A 169 2.50 31.34 -17.72
CA ALA A 169 3.33 30.88 -18.81
C ALA A 169 3.56 31.99 -19.85
N ALA A 170 4.72 32.04 -20.44
CA ALA A 170 4.99 32.92 -21.56
C ALA A 170 4.52 32.30 -22.88
N GLN A 171 4.16 33.10 -23.88
CA GLN A 171 3.98 32.65 -25.25
C GLN A 171 5.21 31.87 -25.73
N GLY A 172 5.02 30.75 -26.43
CA GLY A 172 6.09 29.86 -26.90
C GLY A 172 6.63 28.89 -25.84
N SER A 173 5.99 28.79 -24.66
CA SER A 173 6.39 27.88 -23.59
C SER A 173 5.46 26.67 -23.48
N VAL A 174 5.72 25.81 -22.49
CA VAL A 174 4.92 24.62 -22.18
C VAL A 174 4.68 24.56 -20.67
N VAL A 175 3.46 24.26 -20.27
CA VAL A 175 3.10 24.00 -18.86
C VAL A 175 2.76 22.52 -18.70
N ALA A 176 3.32 21.88 -17.67
CA ALA A 176 2.94 20.52 -17.32
C ALA A 176 1.74 20.52 -16.35
N LEU A 177 0.80 19.61 -16.60
CA LEU A 177 -0.34 19.30 -15.74
C LEU A 177 -0.15 17.90 -15.16
N TYR A 178 -0.20 17.80 -13.84
CA TYR A 178 -0.05 16.55 -13.09
C TYR A 178 -1.39 16.16 -12.47
N LEU A 179 -1.80 14.92 -12.68
CA LEU A 179 -2.92 14.29 -12.00
C LEU A 179 -2.35 13.11 -11.22
N THR A 180 -2.55 13.11 -9.91
CA THR A 180 -2.06 12.04 -9.01
C THR A 180 -3.16 11.57 -8.08
N GLY A 181 -3.00 10.38 -7.50
CA GLY A 181 -3.98 9.75 -6.63
C GLY A 181 -4.79 8.66 -7.34
N ILE A 182 -5.93 8.32 -6.76
CA ILE A 182 -6.83 7.32 -7.35
C ILE A 182 -7.70 8.00 -8.41
N LEU A 183 -7.56 7.57 -9.65
CA LEU A 183 -8.25 8.13 -10.82
C LEU A 183 -9.13 7.05 -11.44
N ASP A 184 -10.40 7.37 -11.68
CA ASP A 184 -11.45 6.46 -12.17
C ASP A 184 -11.72 6.58 -13.68
N GLY A 185 -10.77 7.14 -14.46
CA GLY A 185 -10.89 7.30 -15.91
C GLY A 185 -9.63 7.84 -16.55
N GLU A 186 -9.71 8.05 -17.86
CA GLU A 186 -8.68 8.76 -18.63
C GLU A 186 -8.93 10.26 -18.59
N PRO A 187 -7.88 11.08 -18.40
CA PRO A 187 -8.03 12.53 -18.37
C PRO A 187 -8.25 13.12 -19.75
N SER A 188 -9.09 14.14 -19.79
CA SER A 188 -9.31 15.03 -20.94
C SER A 188 -9.23 16.48 -20.48
N LEU A 189 -8.62 17.35 -21.29
CA LEU A 189 -8.52 18.78 -21.03
C LEU A 189 -9.08 19.55 -22.20
N GLU A 190 -10.10 20.37 -21.93
CA GLU A 190 -10.64 21.35 -22.88
C GLU A 190 -10.02 22.72 -22.61
N THR A 191 -9.42 23.32 -23.61
CA THR A 191 -8.78 24.64 -23.57
C THR A 191 -8.65 25.20 -24.98
N ASP A 192 -8.59 26.52 -25.08
CA ASP A 192 -8.29 27.28 -26.30
C ASP A 192 -6.80 27.35 -26.65
N LEU A 193 -5.93 26.89 -25.75
CA LEU A 193 -4.46 26.93 -25.93
C LEU A 193 -3.95 25.83 -26.87
N GLY A 194 -4.74 24.77 -27.11
CA GLY A 194 -4.39 23.69 -28.02
C GLY A 194 -4.72 22.30 -27.46
N THR A 195 -4.35 21.28 -28.20
CA THR A 195 -4.64 19.89 -27.80
C THR A 195 -3.61 19.40 -26.79
N VAL A 196 -4.09 18.85 -25.69
CA VAL A 196 -3.26 18.28 -24.62
C VAL A 196 -3.32 16.76 -24.67
N TRP A 197 -2.16 16.13 -24.71
CA TRP A 197 -2.00 14.68 -24.66
C TRP A 197 -1.53 14.26 -23.28
N PHE A 198 -2.23 13.29 -22.69
CA PHE A 198 -1.87 12.74 -21.39
C PHE A 198 -1.08 11.45 -21.54
N ARG A 199 -0.02 11.35 -20.77
CA ARG A 199 0.78 10.13 -20.61
C ARG A 199 0.57 9.56 -19.22
N ARG A 200 0.29 8.26 -19.12
CA ARG A 200 0.22 7.55 -17.84
C ARG A 200 1.60 7.46 -17.19
N THR A 201 1.66 7.75 -15.90
CA THR A 201 2.85 7.65 -15.05
C THR A 201 2.60 6.64 -13.92
N ALA A 202 3.61 6.33 -13.11
CA ALA A 202 3.46 5.39 -11.98
C ALA A 202 2.42 5.84 -10.92
N GLY A 203 2.16 7.15 -10.80
CA GLY A 203 1.23 7.70 -9.79
C GLY A 203 0.03 8.44 -10.36
N GLY A 204 -0.27 8.31 -11.68
CA GLY A 204 -1.37 9.03 -12.31
C GLY A 204 -1.13 9.36 -13.76
N TYR A 205 -1.38 10.63 -14.15
CA TYR A 205 -1.17 11.11 -15.51
C TYR A 205 -0.39 12.43 -15.51
N MET A 206 0.30 12.67 -16.62
CA MET A 206 0.99 13.91 -16.92
C MET A 206 0.61 14.37 -18.32
N GLY A 207 0.17 15.63 -18.45
CA GLY A 207 -0.13 16.28 -19.71
C GLY A 207 0.76 17.49 -19.93
N TYR A 208 0.97 17.88 -21.19
CA TYR A 208 1.71 19.09 -21.57
C TYR A 208 0.76 20.03 -22.31
N ILE A 209 0.61 21.24 -21.79
CA ILE A 209 -0.20 22.31 -22.38
C ILE A 209 0.72 23.19 -23.20
N PRO A 210 0.64 23.15 -24.53
CA PRO A 210 1.47 24.00 -25.39
C PRO A 210 0.93 25.44 -25.38
N ILE A 211 1.79 26.41 -25.16
CA ILE A 211 1.44 27.81 -25.28
C ILE A 211 2.07 28.33 -26.59
N THR A 212 1.26 28.47 -27.60
CA THR A 212 1.74 28.90 -28.93
C THR A 212 2.27 30.33 -28.88
N TYR A 213 3.11 30.70 -29.85
CA TYR A 213 3.69 32.06 -29.94
C TYR A 213 2.64 33.14 -30.18
N ASN A 214 1.50 32.78 -30.74
CA ASN A 214 0.39 33.66 -31.04
C ASN A 214 -0.82 33.44 -30.10
N ALA A 215 -0.63 32.72 -29.00
CA ALA A 215 -1.66 32.60 -27.97
C ALA A 215 -2.05 34.01 -27.46
N GLU A 216 -3.32 34.24 -27.20
CA GLU A 216 -3.75 35.49 -26.59
C GLU A 216 -3.18 35.61 -25.19
N GLY A 217 -2.77 36.83 -24.78
CA GLY A 217 -2.35 37.10 -23.42
C GLY A 217 -3.54 37.26 -22.50
N GLY A 218 -3.44 36.79 -21.28
CA GLY A 218 -4.50 36.85 -20.29
C GLY A 218 -4.80 35.50 -19.65
N ASP A 219 -5.93 35.41 -18.99
CA ASP A 219 -6.37 34.21 -18.28
C ASP A 219 -7.12 33.26 -19.22
N HIS A 220 -6.66 32.01 -19.25
CA HIS A 220 -7.25 30.91 -20.01
C HIS A 220 -7.83 29.89 -19.05
N THR A 221 -9.05 29.43 -19.35
CA THR A 221 -9.69 28.38 -18.57
C THR A 221 -9.29 27.01 -19.14
N LEU A 222 -8.89 26.13 -18.22
CA LEU A 222 -8.53 24.75 -18.50
C LEU A 222 -9.56 23.86 -17.83
N GLN A 223 -10.49 23.30 -18.59
CA GLN A 223 -11.50 22.40 -18.04
C GLN A 223 -11.02 20.95 -18.10
N LEU A 224 -10.63 20.44 -16.93
CA LEU A 224 -10.14 19.08 -16.77
C LEU A 224 -11.27 18.16 -16.39
N THR A 225 -11.35 17.01 -17.08
CA THR A 225 -12.22 15.89 -16.70
C THR A 225 -11.40 14.60 -16.60
N CYS A 226 -11.71 13.74 -15.60
CA CYS A 226 -11.10 12.43 -15.46
C CYS A 226 -12.06 11.54 -14.65
N GLY A 227 -12.81 10.67 -15.33
CA GLY A 227 -13.91 9.93 -14.72
C GLY A 227 -14.93 10.85 -14.06
N SER A 228 -15.11 10.70 -12.75
CA SER A 228 -16.01 11.54 -11.96
C SER A 228 -15.44 12.92 -11.61
N LEU A 229 -14.12 13.12 -11.75
CA LEU A 229 -13.47 14.39 -11.49
C LEU A 229 -13.77 15.39 -12.61
N THR A 230 -14.28 16.57 -12.25
CA THR A 230 -14.35 17.75 -13.13
C THR A 230 -13.75 18.93 -12.37
N ARG A 231 -12.79 19.64 -12.97
CA ARG A 231 -12.12 20.77 -12.35
C ARG A 231 -11.71 21.82 -13.36
N ASP A 232 -12.06 23.06 -13.07
CA ASP A 232 -11.58 24.22 -13.82
C ASP A 232 -10.31 24.75 -13.18
N LEU A 233 -9.29 24.98 -14.02
CA LEU A 233 -8.03 25.60 -13.65
C LEU A 233 -7.86 26.86 -14.47
N THR A 234 -7.09 27.82 -13.96
CA THR A 234 -6.73 29.03 -14.67
C THR A 234 -5.24 29.05 -14.94
N LEU A 235 -4.87 29.36 -16.17
CA LEU A 235 -3.51 29.59 -16.61
C LEU A 235 -3.39 30.98 -17.22
N THR A 236 -2.56 31.84 -16.63
CA THR A 236 -2.32 33.19 -17.16
C THR A 236 -1.18 33.17 -18.19
N VAL A 237 -1.50 33.51 -19.42
CA VAL A 237 -0.50 33.65 -20.50
C VAL A 237 0.04 35.08 -20.53
N THR A 238 1.37 35.22 -20.48
CA THR A 238 2.04 36.51 -20.56
C THR A 238 2.54 36.73 -21.99
N ASN A 239 2.27 37.94 -22.52
CA ASN A 239 2.76 38.33 -23.83
C ASN A 239 4.28 38.46 -23.83
N THR A 240 4.91 37.82 -24.83
CA THR A 240 6.36 37.92 -25.04
C THR A 240 6.58 38.70 -26.31
N GLN A 241 7.46 39.75 -26.23
CA GLN A 241 7.92 40.45 -27.43
C GLN A 241 8.92 39.55 -28.16
N HIS A 242 8.49 38.93 -29.24
CA HIS A 242 9.36 38.17 -30.13
C HIS A 242 10.00 39.15 -31.16
N LYS A 243 11.31 39.03 -31.28
CA LYS A 243 12.00 39.79 -32.35
C LYS A 243 11.69 39.14 -33.69
N THR A 244 10.93 39.82 -34.53
CA THR A 244 10.73 39.40 -35.91
C THR A 244 12.03 39.60 -36.69
N VAL A 245 12.59 38.52 -37.20
CA VAL A 245 13.70 38.54 -38.14
C VAL A 245 13.11 38.35 -39.54
N GLU A 246 13.15 39.39 -40.36
CA GLU A 246 12.87 39.23 -41.76
C GLU A 246 14.06 38.50 -42.37
N LEU A 247 13.84 37.24 -42.74
CA LEU A 247 14.82 36.54 -43.56
C LEU A 247 14.75 37.17 -44.97
N PRO A 248 15.90 37.61 -45.53
CA PRO A 248 15.92 38.04 -46.91
C PRO A 248 15.34 36.89 -47.75
N ALA A 249 14.45 37.26 -48.71
CA ALA A 249 13.97 36.26 -49.66
C ALA A 249 15.22 35.62 -50.28
N GLU A 250 15.40 34.30 -50.13
CA GLU A 250 16.48 33.60 -50.80
C GLU A 250 16.31 33.85 -52.30
N GLU A 251 17.30 34.52 -52.90
CA GLU A 251 17.52 34.42 -54.33
C GLU A 251 17.59 32.92 -54.62
N ASP A 252 16.78 32.46 -55.56
CA ASP A 252 16.66 31.07 -56.00
C ASP A 252 18.06 30.54 -56.35
N VAL A 253 18.80 30.08 -55.36
CA VAL A 253 20.06 29.35 -55.55
C VAL A 253 19.64 28.00 -56.06
N GLY A 254 19.65 27.89 -57.40
CA GLY A 254 19.37 26.63 -58.09
C GLY A 254 20.18 25.49 -57.48
N GLY A 255 19.53 24.67 -56.66
CA GLY A 255 20.12 23.62 -55.86
C GLY A 255 19.26 23.21 -54.67
N ALA A 256 18.19 23.95 -54.35
CA ALA A 256 17.33 23.65 -53.19
C ALA A 256 16.67 22.28 -53.29
N GLU A 257 16.42 21.73 -54.48
CA GLU A 257 15.93 20.37 -54.67
C GLU A 257 17.00 19.31 -54.43
N GLU A 258 18.24 19.56 -54.84
CA GLU A 258 19.36 18.65 -54.57
C GLU A 258 19.67 18.56 -53.07
N TYR A 259 19.62 19.68 -52.35
CA TYR A 259 19.80 19.70 -50.91
C TYR A 259 18.67 19.00 -50.15
N ARG A 260 17.43 19.18 -50.62
CA ARG A 260 16.28 18.51 -50.00
C ARG A 260 16.36 16.99 -50.18
N ASN A 261 16.74 16.51 -51.35
CA ASN A 261 16.88 15.09 -51.66
C ASN A 261 18.11 14.45 -50.99
N ALA A 262 19.13 15.24 -50.61
CA ALA A 262 20.31 14.77 -49.87
C ALA A 262 20.06 14.63 -48.37
N ILE A 263 19.12 15.40 -47.80
CA ILE A 263 18.82 15.41 -46.36
C ILE A 263 17.65 14.46 -45.99
N TRP A 264 16.74 14.19 -46.95
CA TRP A 264 15.60 13.29 -46.80
C TRP A 264 15.62 12.23 -47.92
N PRO A 265 16.36 11.10 -47.71
CA PRO A 265 16.31 9.98 -48.63
C PRO A 265 14.97 9.23 -48.56
#